data_b035ea39fbe4b3bcdbb0772dcf887452
#
_entry.id   b035ea39fbe4b3bcdbb0772dcf887452
#
_cell.length_a   1.000
_cell.length_b   1.000
_cell.length_c   1.000
_cell.angle_alpha   90.00
_cell.angle_beta   90.00
_cell.angle_gamma   90.00
#
_symmetry.space_group_name_H-M   'P 1'
#
loop_
_entity.id
_entity.type
_entity.pdbx_description
1 polymer ?
#
loop_
_entity_poly.entity_id
_entity_poly.type
_entity_poly.pdbx_seq_one_letter_code
_entity_poly.pdbx_strand_id
1 'polypeptide(L)'
;PKEKNINTSWLNAIRLITNYFDALEVNDNDVRYLRTAWVVNVFGNFTIRSRLIFRLTNENPLEYRFKLVSERARGEASPREDEKFKAWDRVLKRYNPLIEEVQSRL
;
A
#
# COMPACT_ATOMS: atom_id res chain seq x y z
N PRO A 1 0.05 -5.10 16.59
CA PRO A 1 -1.25 -4.45 16.43
C PRO A 1 -2.06 -4.45 17.73
N LYS A 2 -2.96 -3.49 17.86
CA LYS A 2 -3.83 -3.37 19.04
C LYS A 2 -4.87 -4.48 19.08
N GLU A 3 -5.39 -4.88 17.93
CA GLU A 3 -6.30 -6.02 17.82
C GLU A 3 -5.48 -7.30 17.74
N LYS A 4 -5.71 -8.21 18.69
CA LYS A 4 -4.94 -9.45 18.80
C LYS A 4 -5.53 -10.62 18.01
N ASN A 5 -6.80 -10.52 17.60
CA ASN A 5 -7.41 -11.54 16.77
C ASN A 5 -6.98 -11.33 15.32
N ILE A 6 -6.32 -12.33 14.75
CA ILE A 6 -5.75 -12.22 13.40
C ILE A 6 -6.80 -11.96 12.34
N ASN A 7 -7.97 -12.59 12.42
CA ASN A 7 -9.03 -12.40 11.42
C ASN A 7 -9.61 -10.99 11.49
N THR A 8 -9.90 -10.49 12.68
CA THR A 8 -10.41 -9.15 12.90
C THR A 8 -9.40 -8.10 12.48
N SER A 9 -8.14 -8.27 12.88
CA SER A 9 -7.05 -7.39 12.54
C SER A 9 -6.85 -7.30 11.02
N TRP A 10 -6.88 -8.45 10.34
CA TRP A 10 -6.74 -8.52 8.88
C TRP A 10 -7.88 -7.79 8.16
N LEU A 11 -9.12 -8.02 8.59
CA LEU A 11 -10.28 -7.33 8.02
C LEU A 11 -10.24 -5.82 8.25
N ASN A 12 -9.81 -5.38 9.42
CA ASN A 12 -9.64 -3.97 9.71
C ASN A 12 -8.62 -3.32 8.80
N ALA A 13 -7.52 -4.02 8.54
CA ALA A 13 -6.49 -3.56 7.62
C ALA A 13 -7.02 -3.42 6.20
N ILE A 14 -7.74 -4.43 5.71
CA ILE A 14 -8.34 -4.39 4.37
C ILE A 14 -9.28 -3.21 4.22
N ARG A 15 -10.15 -2.96 5.21
CA ARG A 15 -11.09 -1.84 5.18
C ARG A 15 -10.37 -0.49 5.15
N LEU A 16 -9.32 -0.36 5.93
CA LEU A 16 -8.51 0.87 5.95
C LEU A 16 -7.83 1.09 4.61
N ILE A 17 -7.17 0.08 4.08
CA ILE A 17 -6.42 0.16 2.83
C ILE A 17 -7.33 0.47 1.66
N THR A 18 -8.53 -0.13 1.59
CA THR A 18 -9.46 0.07 0.49
C THR A 18 -10.10 1.45 0.48
N ASN A 19 -9.96 2.24 1.54
CA ASN A 19 -10.33 3.64 1.51
C ASN A 19 -9.38 4.49 0.65
N TYR A 20 -8.18 4.00 0.39
CA TYR A 20 -7.13 4.72 -0.36
C TYR A 20 -6.79 4.07 -1.70
N PHE A 21 -6.99 2.78 -1.82
CA PHE A 21 -6.66 1.99 -3.01
C PHE A 21 -7.87 1.17 -3.44
N ASP A 22 -8.43 1.50 -4.59
CA ASP A 22 -9.68 0.91 -5.06
C ASP A 22 -9.55 -0.54 -5.48
N ALA A 23 -8.38 -0.93 -5.98
CA ALA A 23 -8.18 -2.25 -6.55
C ALA A 23 -7.09 -3.03 -5.82
N LEU A 24 -7.39 -4.28 -5.49
CA LEU A 24 -6.45 -5.22 -4.90
C LEU A 24 -5.96 -6.17 -5.99
N GLU A 25 -4.66 -6.16 -6.24
CA GLU A 25 -4.05 -7.03 -7.24
C GLU A 25 -3.82 -8.44 -6.69
N VAL A 26 -3.44 -8.53 -5.41
CA VAL A 26 -3.30 -9.79 -4.68
C VAL A 26 -3.99 -9.63 -3.34
N ASN A 27 -4.83 -10.60 -2.99
CA ASN A 27 -5.47 -10.69 -1.68
C ASN A 27 -5.49 -12.15 -1.25
N ASP A 28 -4.42 -12.61 -0.62
CA ASP A 28 -4.27 -13.99 -0.16
C ASP A 28 -4.53 -14.05 1.34
N ASN A 29 -5.71 -14.57 1.70
CA ASN A 29 -6.14 -14.68 3.09
C ASN A 29 -5.48 -15.85 3.83
N ASP A 30 -4.91 -16.80 3.12
CA ASP A 30 -4.27 -17.95 3.77
C ASP A 30 -2.90 -17.58 4.35
N VAL A 31 -2.09 -16.88 3.57
CA VAL A 31 -0.76 -16.44 4.01
C VAL A 31 -0.78 -14.99 4.53
N ARG A 32 -1.93 -14.33 4.46
CA ARG A 32 -2.08 -12.92 4.89
C ARG A 32 -1.12 -12.00 4.14
N TYR A 33 -1.29 -11.98 2.83
CA TYR A 33 -0.55 -11.08 1.93
C TYR A 33 -1.52 -10.30 1.07
N LEU A 34 -1.33 -8.98 1.04
CA LEU A 34 -2.17 -8.09 0.25
C LEU A 34 -1.27 -7.13 -0.52
N ARG A 35 -1.56 -6.95 -1.80
CA ARG A 35 -0.90 -5.96 -2.64
C ARG A 35 -1.96 -5.25 -3.48
N THR A 36 -1.93 -3.93 -3.45
CA THR A 36 -2.85 -3.12 -4.25
C THR A 36 -2.35 -2.99 -5.69
N ALA A 37 -3.26 -2.64 -6.59
CA ALA A 37 -2.89 -2.17 -7.91
C ALA A 37 -2.19 -0.80 -7.79
N TRP A 38 -1.45 -0.42 -8.83
CA TRP A 38 -0.83 0.89 -8.90
C TRP A 38 -1.89 1.99 -9.04
N VAL A 39 -1.73 3.06 -8.28
CA VAL A 39 -2.48 4.29 -8.43
C VAL A 39 -1.54 5.34 -9.04
N VAL A 40 -1.97 5.95 -10.12
CA VAL A 40 -1.16 6.90 -10.89
C VAL A 40 -1.64 8.33 -10.65
N ASN A 41 -0.70 9.22 -10.43
CA ASN A 41 -0.94 10.66 -10.32
C ASN A 41 0.01 11.40 -11.26
N VAL A 42 -0.54 12.21 -12.16
CA VAL A 42 0.23 13.00 -13.13
C VAL A 42 0.43 14.41 -12.59
N PHE A 43 1.67 14.87 -12.55
CA PHE A 43 2.07 16.18 -12.02
C PHE A 43 2.78 17.00 -13.10
N GLY A 44 2.12 17.21 -14.22
CA GLY A 44 2.71 18.00 -15.31
C GLY A 44 3.87 17.28 -15.98
N ASN A 45 5.09 17.53 -15.53
CA ASN A 45 6.29 17.00 -16.18
C ASN A 45 6.77 15.65 -15.60
N PHE A 46 6.01 15.05 -14.69
CA PHE A 46 6.32 13.71 -14.18
C PHE A 46 5.06 13.00 -13.70
N THR A 47 5.17 11.68 -13.60
CA THR A 47 4.11 10.80 -13.13
C THR A 47 4.60 10.01 -11.93
N ILE A 48 3.78 9.93 -10.88
CA ILE A 48 4.05 9.09 -9.71
C ILE A 48 3.05 7.95 -9.70
N ARG A 49 3.53 6.73 -9.55
CA ARG A 49 2.67 5.60 -9.25
C ARG A 49 2.97 5.09 -7.85
N SER A 50 1.92 4.70 -7.14
CA SER A 50 2.01 4.23 -5.76
C SER A 50 1.20 2.97 -5.59
N ARG A 51 1.70 2.04 -4.79
CA ARG A 51 0.94 0.87 -4.34
C ARG A 51 1.37 0.50 -2.93
N LEU A 52 0.52 -0.29 -2.30
CA LEU A 52 0.72 -0.71 -0.92
C LEU A 52 0.86 -2.23 -0.87
N ILE A 53 1.80 -2.68 -0.06
CA ILE A 53 1.98 -4.08 0.28
C ILE A 53 1.79 -4.21 1.79
N PHE A 54 0.93 -5.12 2.20
CA PHE A 54 0.64 -5.38 3.60
C PHE A 54 0.63 -6.88 3.84
N ARG A 55 1.44 -7.34 4.79
CA ARG A 55 1.56 -8.78 5.04
C ARG A 55 1.80 -9.11 6.49
N LEU A 56 1.36 -10.30 6.87
CA LEU A 56 1.67 -10.87 8.16
C LEU A 56 3.13 -11.31 8.18
N THR A 57 3.86 -10.93 9.21
CA THR A 57 5.26 -11.32 9.39
C THR A 57 5.45 -12.24 10.59
N ASN A 58 4.53 -12.20 11.56
CA ASN A 58 4.58 -13.07 12.73
C ASN A 58 3.19 -13.18 13.37
N GLU A 59 2.83 -14.37 13.88
CA GLU A 59 1.54 -14.59 14.53
C GLU A 59 1.58 -14.42 16.04
N ASN A 60 2.68 -14.77 16.68
CA ASN A 60 2.83 -14.71 18.15
C ASN A 60 4.17 -14.07 18.54
N PRO A 61 4.22 -12.79 18.83
CA PRO A 61 3.13 -11.82 18.80
C PRO A 61 2.67 -11.50 17.38
N LEU A 62 1.45 -11.02 17.25
CA LEU A 62 0.89 -10.67 15.94
C LEU A 62 1.57 -9.42 15.40
N GLU A 63 2.26 -9.58 14.26
CA GLU A 63 3.01 -8.51 13.63
C GLU A 63 2.76 -8.49 12.13
N TYR A 64 2.59 -7.27 11.59
CA TYR A 64 2.44 -7.03 10.17
C TYR A 64 3.55 -6.13 9.66
N ARG A 65 3.85 -6.25 8.36
CA ARG A 65 4.70 -5.30 7.64
C ARG A 65 3.84 -4.53 6.66
N PHE A 66 3.96 -3.22 6.73
CA PHE A 66 3.30 -2.27 5.85
C PHE A 66 4.36 -1.58 5.00
N LYS A 67 4.19 -1.59 3.68
CA LYS A 67 5.11 -0.91 2.79
C LYS A 67 4.34 -0.15 1.72
N LEU A 68 4.58 1.15 1.64
CA LEU A 68 4.04 2.00 0.59
C LEU A 68 5.16 2.24 -0.43
N VAL A 69 4.95 1.74 -1.65
CA VAL A 69 5.93 1.81 -2.72
C VAL A 69 5.58 2.96 -3.64
N SER A 70 6.54 3.85 -3.88
CA SER A 70 6.40 4.96 -4.81
C SER A 70 7.45 4.88 -5.89
N GLU A 71 7.04 5.13 -7.14
CA GLU A 71 7.93 5.18 -8.28
C GLU A 71 7.60 6.39 -9.15
N ARG A 72 8.59 6.91 -9.84
CA ARG A 72 8.47 8.12 -10.63
C ARG A 72 8.91 7.87 -12.08
N ALA A 73 8.14 8.43 -13.02
CA ALA A 73 8.49 8.47 -14.43
C ALA A 73 8.50 9.91 -14.92
N ARG A 74 9.37 10.22 -15.86
CA ARG A 74 9.39 11.54 -16.51
C ARG A 74 8.21 11.64 -17.47
N GLY A 75 7.55 12.80 -17.48
CA GLY A 75 6.41 13.06 -18.35
C GLY A 75 5.18 12.29 -17.90
N GLU A 76 4.24 12.13 -18.82
CA GLU A 76 3.04 11.34 -18.60
C GLU A 76 3.32 9.88 -18.98
N ALA A 77 3.07 8.96 -18.05
CA ALA A 77 3.31 7.55 -18.27
C ALA A 77 2.13 6.70 -17.76
N SER A 78 1.82 5.64 -18.51
CA SER A 78 0.85 4.65 -18.08
C SER A 78 1.43 3.78 -16.96
N PRO A 79 0.60 3.31 -16.00
CA PRO A 79 1.10 2.45 -14.93
C PRO A 79 1.68 1.11 -15.42
N ARG A 80 1.45 0.76 -16.69
CA ARG A 80 1.97 -0.48 -17.30
C ARG A 80 3.34 -0.30 -17.97
N GLU A 81 3.83 0.93 -18.06
CA GLU A 81 5.12 1.23 -18.68
C GLU A 81 6.25 1.13 -17.65
N ASP A 82 6.46 -0.08 -17.13
CA ASP A 82 7.40 -0.34 -16.04
C ASP A 82 8.81 0.20 -16.29
N GLU A 83 9.25 0.15 -17.54
CA GLU A 83 10.60 0.61 -17.91
C GLU A 83 10.82 2.11 -17.70
N LYS A 84 9.73 2.89 -17.65
CA LYS A 84 9.81 4.34 -17.43
C LYS A 84 9.89 4.73 -15.96
N PHE A 85 9.48 3.83 -15.07
CA PHE A 85 9.40 4.12 -13.64
C PHE A 85 10.67 3.69 -12.91
N LYS A 86 11.10 4.56 -11.99
CA LYS A 86 12.21 4.29 -11.08
C LYS A 86 11.80 4.58 -9.65
N ALA A 87 12.43 3.90 -8.72
CA ALA A 87 12.16 4.09 -7.30
C ALA A 87 12.23 5.57 -6.91
N TRP A 88 11.25 6.02 -6.15
CA TRP A 88 11.17 7.37 -5.62
C TRP A 88 11.22 7.28 -4.10
N ASP A 89 12.10 8.07 -3.50
CA ASP A 89 12.37 8.01 -2.06
C ASP A 89 11.36 8.79 -1.20
N ARG A 90 10.27 9.24 -1.81
CA ARG A 90 9.22 10.01 -1.14
C ARG A 90 7.89 9.29 -1.25
N VAL A 91 6.95 9.72 -0.41
CA VAL A 91 5.56 9.26 -0.44
C VAL A 91 4.68 10.48 -0.65
N LEU A 92 3.66 10.35 -1.52
CA LEU A 92 2.71 11.43 -1.73
C LEU A 92 2.01 11.79 -0.41
N LYS A 93 1.88 13.07 -0.13
CA LYS A 93 1.29 13.57 1.12
C LYS A 93 -0.14 13.08 1.34
N ARG A 94 -0.86 12.78 0.27
CA ARG A 94 -2.22 12.23 0.36
C ARG A 94 -2.31 10.92 1.15
N TYR A 95 -1.20 10.19 1.28
CA TYR A 95 -1.15 8.93 2.03
C TYR A 95 -0.70 9.09 3.49
N ASN A 96 -0.37 10.30 3.93
CA ASN A 96 0.03 10.53 5.31
C ASN A 96 -1.03 10.10 6.32
N PRO A 97 -2.34 10.39 6.12
CA PRO A 97 -3.37 9.91 7.04
C PRO A 97 -3.43 8.38 7.12
N LEU A 98 -3.23 7.69 5.99
CA LEU A 98 -3.20 6.23 5.97
C LEU A 98 -2.04 5.69 6.82
N ILE A 99 -0.85 6.26 6.65
CA ILE A 99 0.34 5.86 7.42
C ILE A 99 0.09 6.05 8.92
N GLU A 100 -0.47 7.20 9.31
CA GLU A 100 -0.80 7.49 10.70
C GLU A 100 -1.82 6.51 11.28
N GLU A 101 -2.86 6.16 10.53
CA GLU A 101 -3.86 5.21 10.97
C GLU A 101 -3.30 3.80 11.11
N VAL A 102 -2.43 3.38 10.19
CA VAL A 102 -1.76 2.08 10.27
C VAL A 102 -0.92 2.02 11.55
N GLN A 103 -0.15 3.06 11.83
CA GLN A 103 0.69 3.11 13.02
C GLN A 103 -0.10 3.14 14.32
N SER A 104 -1.28 3.75 14.32
CA SER A 104 -2.08 3.89 15.53
C SER A 104 -3.08 2.77 15.77
N ARG A 105 -3.57 2.10 14.72
CA ARG A 105 -4.63 1.09 14.80
C ARG A 105 -4.17 -0.34 14.56
N LEU A 106 -3.13 -0.48 13.81
CA LEU A 106 -2.59 -1.78 13.42
C LEU A 106 -1.20 -1.96 13.98
#